data_056ed7f6505128cc7a333e6072247ff5
#
_entry.id   056ed7f6505128cc7a333e6072247ff5
#
_cell.length_a   1.000
_cell.length_b   1.000
_cell.length_c   1.000
_cell.angle_alpha   90.00
_cell.angle_beta   90.00
_cell.angle_gamma   90.00
#
_symmetry.space_group_name_H-M   'P 1'
#
loop_
_entity.id
_entity.type
_entity.pdbx_description
1 polymer ?
#
loop_
_entity_poly.entity_id
_entity_poly.type
_entity_poly.pdbx_seq_one_letter_code
_entity_poly.pdbx_strand_id
1 'polypeptide(L)'
;MPITPTPSDHPHFPGRGKTGLLLVNLGTPDGTDTPSMRRYLKQFLSDRRVIEVPRLLWWLILNGIILNIRPRKSGDAYARIWLKDDPDGSPLRRITRLQAEHVANSLQSNDLITDYAMRYGKPSIQSQMQKLQNAGCSQILVMPLYPQYAASTTATVNDEVFKWALDLRWQPAIRTAPPWHDHPVYIKALADSVRQSVKKNGMPDDLVISFHGIPKSYFVAGDPYHCQCLKTARLLREELDWDKAHFHATFQSRFGSEPWLQPYTDKSVVALAENGSKHVAIMAPGFVADCLETLDELDIELHEEFLEHGGETFSYIPCLNDSPAGMKVIEQIATENLAGWVDTPKKGTVKKSAAKKAVAKKAPAKKAAAKKA
;
A
#
# COMPACT_ATOMS: atom_id res chain seq x y z
N MET A 1 -4.76 -40.39 15.82
CA MET A 1 -5.08 -39.43 16.92
C MET A 1 -6.56 -39.57 17.22
N PRO A 2 -7.00 -39.73 18.48
CA PRO A 2 -8.41 -39.77 18.80
C PRO A 2 -9.02 -38.41 18.43
N ILE A 3 -9.96 -38.43 17.52
CA ILE A 3 -10.77 -37.28 17.21
C ILE A 3 -11.82 -37.23 18.30
N THR A 4 -11.68 -36.35 19.20
CA THR A 4 -12.74 -35.88 20.03
C THR A 4 -12.47 -34.42 20.15
N PRO A 5 -13.40 -33.68 20.19
CA PRO A 5 -14.48 -33.64 21.14
C PRO A 5 -15.78 -33.10 20.58
N THR A 6 -16.70 -32.83 21.44
CA THR A 6 -17.94 -32.15 21.11
C THR A 6 -17.66 -30.83 20.37
N PRO A 7 -18.48 -30.44 19.36
CA PRO A 7 -18.29 -29.19 18.61
C PRO A 7 -18.18 -27.94 19.47
N SER A 8 -18.78 -27.91 20.67
CA SER A 8 -18.70 -26.81 21.62
C SER A 8 -17.32 -26.60 22.22
N ASP A 9 -16.49 -27.64 22.25
CA ASP A 9 -15.12 -27.58 22.82
C ASP A 9 -14.05 -27.49 21.73
N HIS A 10 -14.46 -27.46 20.46
CA HIS A 10 -13.52 -27.40 19.35
C HIS A 10 -12.93 -25.99 19.22
N PRO A 11 -11.61 -25.82 19.43
CA PRO A 11 -10.99 -24.49 19.49
C PRO A 11 -11.05 -23.73 18.16
N HIS A 12 -11.31 -24.43 17.06
CA HIS A 12 -11.38 -23.87 15.69
C HIS A 12 -12.79 -23.87 15.11
N PHE A 13 -13.81 -24.07 15.96
CA PHE A 13 -15.19 -23.91 15.53
C PHE A 13 -15.76 -22.62 16.10
N PRO A 14 -15.39 -21.46 15.54
CA PRO A 14 -16.09 -20.23 15.84
C PRO A 14 -17.46 -20.38 15.23
N GLY A 15 -18.51 -20.02 15.88
CA GLY A 15 -19.81 -19.86 15.24
C GLY A 15 -19.69 -18.93 14.02
N ARG A 16 -20.30 -17.79 14.02
CA ARG A 16 -19.99 -16.72 13.05
C ARG A 16 -18.66 -16.08 13.48
N GLY A 17 -17.55 -16.52 12.85
CA GLY A 17 -16.22 -16.02 13.18
C GLY A 17 -16.01 -14.56 12.77
N LYS A 18 -14.96 -13.95 13.29
CA LYS A 18 -14.56 -12.59 12.92
C LYS A 18 -14.09 -12.52 11.46
N THR A 19 -14.07 -11.32 10.92
CA THR A 19 -13.46 -11.00 9.62
C THR A 19 -12.08 -10.39 9.85
N GLY A 20 -11.08 -10.87 9.15
CA GLY A 20 -9.74 -10.27 9.07
C GLY A 20 -9.64 -9.35 7.86
N LEU A 21 -8.98 -8.20 8.02
CA LEU A 21 -8.46 -7.39 6.92
C LEU A 21 -6.94 -7.35 7.03
N LEU A 22 -6.26 -7.83 6.01
CA LEU A 22 -4.80 -7.81 5.91
C LEU A 22 -4.35 -6.87 4.81
N LEU A 23 -3.80 -5.72 5.19
CA LEU A 23 -3.14 -4.81 4.26
C LEU A 23 -1.73 -5.34 3.97
N VAL A 24 -1.36 -5.46 2.68
CA VAL A 24 -0.07 -6.04 2.31
C VAL A 24 0.71 -5.09 1.41
N ASN A 25 1.94 -4.78 1.80
CA ASN A 25 2.88 -4.01 1.01
C ASN A 25 4.12 -4.84 0.63
N LEU A 26 4.99 -4.29 -0.22
CA LEU A 26 6.15 -4.98 -0.78
C LEU A 26 7.09 -5.52 0.31
N GLY A 27 7.42 -4.66 1.23
CA GLY A 27 8.34 -5.01 2.30
C GLY A 27 9.66 -4.27 2.22
N THR A 28 10.47 -4.53 3.23
CA THR A 28 11.69 -3.79 3.49
C THR A 28 12.64 -4.66 4.33
N PRO A 29 13.96 -4.41 4.31
CA PRO A 29 14.89 -5.11 5.19
C PRO A 29 14.62 -4.81 6.67
N ASP A 30 15.14 -5.67 7.55
CA ASP A 30 15.07 -5.45 8.99
C ASP A 30 16.03 -4.34 9.48
N GLY A 31 17.06 -4.03 8.68
CA GLY A 31 18.07 -3.00 8.95
C GLY A 31 18.88 -2.74 7.69
N THR A 32 19.71 -1.71 7.73
CA THR A 32 20.57 -1.29 6.60
C THR A 32 21.91 -2.02 6.54
N ASP A 33 22.19 -2.87 7.54
CA ASP A 33 23.40 -3.68 7.58
C ASP A 33 23.43 -4.77 6.49
N THR A 34 24.62 -5.17 6.08
CA THR A 34 24.82 -6.18 5.01
C THR A 34 24.11 -7.51 5.27
N PRO A 35 24.11 -8.09 6.48
CA PRO A 35 23.34 -9.32 6.77
C PRO A 35 21.84 -9.15 6.60
N SER A 36 21.26 -8.06 7.06
CA SER A 36 19.82 -7.76 6.92
C SER A 36 19.44 -7.57 5.46
N MET A 37 20.22 -6.79 4.72
CA MET A 37 20.05 -6.60 3.29
C MET A 37 20.17 -7.90 2.50
N ARG A 38 21.13 -8.77 2.85
CA ARG A 38 21.31 -10.05 2.19
C ARG A 38 20.10 -10.97 2.37
N ARG A 39 19.50 -11.02 3.57
CA ARG A 39 18.27 -11.79 3.83
C ARG A 39 17.12 -11.28 3.00
N TYR A 40 16.90 -9.97 3.01
CA TYR A 40 15.83 -9.32 2.25
C TYR A 40 15.98 -9.54 0.75
N LEU A 41 17.14 -9.22 0.17
CA LEU A 41 17.41 -9.41 -1.26
C LEU A 41 17.32 -10.89 -1.68
N LYS A 42 17.75 -11.82 -0.82
CA LYS A 42 17.60 -13.24 -1.10
C LYS A 42 16.13 -13.64 -1.20
N GLN A 43 15.27 -13.19 -0.28
CA GLN A 43 13.84 -13.48 -0.32
C GLN A 43 13.19 -12.86 -1.56
N PHE A 44 13.44 -11.58 -1.81
CA PHE A 44 12.88 -10.81 -2.93
C PHE A 44 13.28 -11.37 -4.29
N LEU A 45 14.58 -11.55 -4.52
CA LEU A 45 15.12 -12.00 -5.81
C LEU A 45 14.98 -13.51 -6.04
N SER A 46 14.59 -14.29 -5.02
CA SER A 46 14.25 -15.70 -5.19
C SER A 46 12.83 -15.92 -5.70
N ASP A 47 11.99 -14.90 -5.71
CA ASP A 47 10.62 -15.01 -6.18
C ASP A 47 10.56 -15.18 -7.70
N ARG A 48 9.79 -16.19 -8.14
CA ARG A 48 9.64 -16.50 -9.57
C ARG A 48 8.88 -15.43 -10.33
N ARG A 49 7.99 -14.70 -9.64
CA ARG A 49 7.22 -13.62 -10.27
C ARG A 49 8.00 -12.30 -10.38
N VAL A 50 9.10 -12.20 -9.64
CA VAL A 50 10.02 -11.07 -9.73
C VAL A 50 11.10 -11.33 -10.78
N ILE A 51 11.64 -12.57 -10.79
CA ILE A 51 12.71 -12.97 -11.72
C ILE A 51 12.32 -14.27 -12.43
N GLU A 52 11.93 -14.14 -13.69
CA GLU A 52 11.49 -15.24 -14.56
C GLU A 52 12.65 -15.88 -15.34
N VAL A 53 13.79 -16.08 -14.69
CA VAL A 53 14.96 -16.77 -15.25
C VAL A 53 14.95 -18.24 -14.85
N PRO A 54 15.49 -19.18 -15.66
CA PRO A 54 15.62 -20.60 -15.30
C PRO A 54 16.27 -20.77 -13.93
N ARG A 55 15.61 -21.52 -13.03
CA ARG A 55 15.88 -21.54 -11.57
C ARG A 55 17.33 -21.89 -11.22
N LEU A 56 17.91 -22.90 -11.88
CA LEU A 56 19.27 -23.34 -11.59
C LEU A 56 20.28 -22.24 -11.96
N LEU A 57 20.13 -21.64 -13.13
CA LEU A 57 20.99 -20.55 -13.59
C LEU A 57 20.85 -19.35 -12.65
N TRP A 58 19.62 -18.97 -12.32
CA TRP A 58 19.38 -17.84 -11.42
C TRP A 58 19.92 -18.09 -10.01
N TRP A 59 19.81 -19.32 -9.49
CA TRP A 59 20.34 -19.66 -8.18
C TRP A 59 21.86 -19.44 -8.11
N LEU A 60 22.61 -19.82 -9.16
CA LEU A 60 24.05 -19.60 -9.25
C LEU A 60 24.38 -18.09 -9.29
N ILE A 61 23.69 -17.32 -10.11
CA ILE A 61 23.89 -15.86 -10.22
C ILE A 61 23.54 -15.17 -8.90
N LEU A 62 22.39 -15.50 -8.32
CA LEU A 62 21.92 -14.86 -7.08
C LEU A 62 22.89 -15.12 -5.92
N ASN A 63 23.23 -16.39 -5.66
CA ASN A 63 24.06 -16.73 -4.50
C ASN A 63 25.55 -16.50 -4.74
N GLY A 64 26.03 -16.68 -5.97
CA GLY A 64 27.45 -16.53 -6.32
C GLY A 64 27.87 -15.06 -6.53
N ILE A 65 26.99 -14.23 -7.04
CA ILE A 65 27.33 -12.87 -7.44
C ILE A 65 26.49 -11.83 -6.68
N ILE A 66 25.18 -11.81 -6.90
CA ILE A 66 24.32 -10.70 -6.46
C ILE A 66 24.34 -10.52 -4.96
N LEU A 67 24.13 -11.59 -4.19
CA LEU A 67 24.10 -11.55 -2.73
C LEU A 67 25.47 -11.28 -2.07
N ASN A 68 26.54 -11.27 -2.84
CA ASN A 68 27.87 -10.89 -2.33
C ASN A 68 28.22 -9.42 -2.62
N ILE A 69 27.64 -8.81 -3.65
CA ILE A 69 27.99 -7.47 -4.12
C ILE A 69 26.90 -6.45 -3.73
N ARG A 70 25.62 -6.74 -4.04
CA ARG A 70 24.53 -5.77 -3.86
C ARG A 70 24.16 -5.41 -2.42
N PRO A 71 24.25 -6.29 -1.40
CA PRO A 71 23.78 -5.96 -0.06
C PRO A 71 24.39 -4.71 0.53
N ARG A 72 25.69 -4.46 0.33
CA ARG A 72 26.36 -3.25 0.81
C ARG A 72 25.80 -2.00 0.11
N LYS A 73 25.83 -1.97 -1.23
CA LYS A 73 25.33 -0.82 -1.99
C LYS A 73 23.86 -0.51 -1.68
N SER A 74 23.02 -1.55 -1.61
CA SER A 74 21.61 -1.35 -1.24
C SER A 74 21.46 -0.90 0.21
N GLY A 75 22.32 -1.37 1.14
CA GLY A 75 22.32 -0.91 2.52
C GLY A 75 22.65 0.58 2.64
N ASP A 76 23.62 1.07 1.88
CA ASP A 76 23.98 2.49 1.83
C ASP A 76 22.80 3.35 1.31
N ALA A 77 22.09 2.89 0.27
CA ALA A 77 20.89 3.55 -0.24
C ALA A 77 19.75 3.58 0.80
N TYR A 78 19.46 2.45 1.45
CA TYR A 78 18.48 2.41 2.53
C TYR A 78 18.88 3.30 3.72
N ALA A 79 20.18 3.45 4.03
CA ALA A 79 20.65 4.29 5.12
C ALA A 79 20.35 5.78 4.89
N ARG A 80 20.24 6.25 3.63
CA ARG A 80 19.89 7.63 3.30
C ARG A 80 18.45 7.98 3.70
N ILE A 81 17.54 7.02 3.62
CA ILE A 81 16.10 7.20 3.90
C ILE A 81 15.67 6.62 5.24
N TRP A 82 16.59 6.00 6.00
CA TRP A 82 16.25 5.27 7.22
C TRP A 82 15.87 6.19 8.36
N LEU A 83 14.72 5.92 8.99
CA LEU A 83 14.21 6.67 10.14
C LEU A 83 14.95 6.24 11.41
N LYS A 84 15.98 6.99 11.80
CA LYS A 84 16.92 6.60 12.88
C LYS A 84 16.26 6.48 14.25
N ASP A 85 15.25 7.32 14.52
CA ASP A 85 14.57 7.39 15.82
C ASP A 85 13.20 6.67 15.82
N ASP A 86 12.87 5.95 14.76
CA ASP A 86 11.61 5.21 14.65
C ASP A 86 11.88 3.70 14.74
N PRO A 87 11.12 2.95 15.58
CA PRO A 87 11.31 1.51 15.74
C PRO A 87 11.08 0.70 14.46
N ASP A 88 10.30 1.24 13.52
CA ASP A 88 10.09 0.60 12.22
C ASP A 88 11.32 0.76 11.29
N GLY A 89 12.10 1.82 11.48
CA GLY A 89 13.28 2.16 10.70
C GLY A 89 12.99 2.52 9.25
N SER A 90 12.22 1.70 8.55
CA SER A 90 11.84 1.93 7.16
C SER A 90 10.59 2.80 7.03
N PRO A 91 10.60 3.86 6.19
CA PRO A 91 9.39 4.64 5.87
C PRO A 91 8.23 3.76 5.43
N LEU A 92 8.49 2.82 4.52
CA LEU A 92 7.47 1.89 4.00
C LEU A 92 6.78 1.09 5.12
N ARG A 93 7.55 0.55 6.07
CA ARG A 93 7.00 -0.24 7.19
C ARG A 93 6.17 0.64 8.11
N ARG A 94 6.71 1.79 8.51
CA ARG A 94 6.03 2.76 9.36
C ARG A 94 4.70 3.20 8.75
N ILE A 95 4.72 3.65 7.51
CA ILE A 95 3.52 4.15 6.81
C ILE A 95 2.48 3.03 6.69
N THR A 96 2.89 1.82 6.27
CA THR A 96 1.95 0.69 6.15
C THR A 96 1.31 0.32 7.49
N ARG A 97 2.07 0.37 8.60
CA ARG A 97 1.52 0.18 9.95
C ARG A 97 0.49 1.25 10.30
N LEU A 98 0.81 2.53 10.08
CA LEU A 98 -0.10 3.65 10.34
C LEU A 98 -1.37 3.56 9.48
N GLN A 99 -1.25 3.11 8.23
CA GLN A 99 -2.41 2.85 7.36
C GLN A 99 -3.32 1.77 7.95
N ALA A 100 -2.76 0.66 8.44
CA ALA A 100 -3.54 -0.39 9.08
C ALA A 100 -4.21 0.07 10.40
N GLU A 101 -3.49 0.80 11.24
CA GLU A 101 -4.01 1.38 12.47
C GLU A 101 -5.16 2.38 12.19
N HIS A 102 -5.01 3.22 11.17
CA HIS A 102 -6.08 4.13 10.76
C HIS A 102 -7.34 3.38 10.35
N VAL A 103 -7.22 2.37 9.47
CA VAL A 103 -8.37 1.57 9.01
C VAL A 103 -9.02 0.83 10.17
N ALA A 104 -8.23 0.26 11.09
CA ALA A 104 -8.74 -0.37 12.31
C ALA A 104 -9.59 0.60 13.16
N ASN A 105 -9.12 1.85 13.26
CA ASN A 105 -9.80 2.90 14.04
C ASN A 105 -11.03 3.49 13.31
N SER A 106 -11.00 3.59 11.99
CA SER A 106 -12.10 4.19 11.22
C SER A 106 -13.26 3.23 10.97
N LEU A 107 -12.97 1.94 10.74
CA LEU A 107 -13.99 0.91 10.47
C LEU A 107 -14.52 0.23 11.71
N GLN A 108 -14.30 0.76 12.89
CA GLN A 108 -14.64 0.21 14.22
C GLN A 108 -15.82 -0.79 14.22
N SER A 109 -15.50 -2.08 14.14
CA SER A 109 -16.45 -3.18 14.25
C SER A 109 -15.88 -4.23 15.20
N ASN A 110 -16.70 -4.74 16.11
CA ASN A 110 -16.28 -5.82 17.01
C ASN A 110 -15.91 -7.12 16.27
N ASP A 111 -16.37 -7.25 15.04
CA ASP A 111 -16.19 -8.42 14.20
C ASP A 111 -15.09 -8.25 13.14
N LEU A 112 -14.42 -7.08 13.10
CA LEU A 112 -13.31 -6.81 12.17
C LEU A 112 -11.99 -6.70 12.93
N ILE A 113 -10.98 -7.46 12.47
CA ILE A 113 -9.60 -7.32 12.92
C ILE A 113 -8.76 -6.88 11.74
N THR A 114 -8.13 -5.72 11.84
CA THR A 114 -7.22 -5.19 10.81
C THR A 114 -5.78 -5.39 11.23
N ASP A 115 -4.94 -5.85 10.30
CA ASP A 115 -3.50 -5.99 10.49
C ASP A 115 -2.77 -5.70 9.17
N TYR A 116 -1.44 -5.68 9.20
CA TYR A 116 -0.63 -5.50 8.00
C TYR A 116 0.45 -6.56 7.87
N ALA A 117 0.92 -6.78 6.65
CA ALA A 117 2.02 -7.67 6.35
C ALA A 117 2.92 -7.09 5.26
N MET A 118 4.15 -7.61 5.24
CA MET A 118 5.13 -7.37 4.18
C MET A 118 5.26 -8.63 3.32
N ARG A 119 5.23 -8.45 1.99
CA ARG A 119 5.47 -9.57 1.08
C ARG A 119 6.89 -10.12 1.26
N TYR A 120 7.86 -9.23 1.47
CA TYR A 120 9.25 -9.58 1.78
C TYR A 120 9.67 -8.89 3.09
N GLY A 121 10.29 -9.67 3.99
CA GLY A 121 10.66 -9.18 5.31
C GLY A 121 9.57 -9.42 6.36
N LYS A 122 9.46 -8.54 7.34
CA LYS A 122 8.57 -8.69 8.50
C LYS A 122 7.65 -7.49 8.70
N PRO A 123 6.43 -7.73 9.24
CA PRO A 123 5.82 -9.03 9.53
C PRO A 123 5.43 -9.76 8.24
N SER A 124 5.64 -11.08 8.18
CA SER A 124 5.36 -11.85 6.96
C SER A 124 3.86 -12.12 6.76
N ILE A 125 3.43 -12.31 5.51
CA ILE A 125 2.05 -12.68 5.18
C ILE A 125 1.63 -13.93 5.96
N GLN A 126 2.45 -14.99 5.96
CA GLN A 126 2.13 -16.24 6.64
C GLN A 126 1.92 -16.04 8.14
N SER A 127 2.79 -15.24 8.81
CA SER A 127 2.65 -14.96 10.24
C SER A 127 1.37 -14.20 10.57
N GLN A 128 0.99 -13.24 9.74
CA GLN A 128 -0.19 -12.43 9.98
C GLN A 128 -1.50 -13.14 9.62
N MET A 129 -1.51 -13.95 8.56
CA MET A 129 -2.63 -14.84 8.25
C MET A 129 -2.89 -15.81 9.42
N GLN A 130 -1.82 -16.42 9.97
CA GLN A 130 -1.93 -17.30 11.14
C GLN A 130 -2.42 -16.56 12.39
N LYS A 131 -1.95 -15.33 12.61
CA LYS A 131 -2.41 -14.48 13.72
C LYS A 131 -3.90 -14.16 13.61
N LEU A 132 -4.39 -13.79 12.43
CA LEU A 132 -5.80 -13.53 12.18
C LEU A 132 -6.66 -14.80 12.39
N GLN A 133 -6.21 -15.95 11.90
CA GLN A 133 -6.90 -17.23 12.12
C GLN A 133 -6.98 -17.57 13.61
N ASN A 134 -5.87 -17.43 14.36
CA ASN A 134 -5.82 -17.67 15.80
C ASN A 134 -6.73 -16.71 16.60
N ALA A 135 -6.94 -15.50 16.08
CA ALA A 135 -7.87 -14.52 16.67
C ALA A 135 -9.35 -14.80 16.33
N GLY A 136 -9.63 -15.93 15.65
CA GLY A 136 -10.99 -16.39 15.33
C GLY A 136 -11.54 -15.85 14.00
N CYS A 137 -10.70 -15.36 13.10
CA CYS A 137 -11.15 -14.94 11.78
C CYS A 137 -11.50 -16.15 10.91
N SER A 138 -12.77 -16.27 10.54
CA SER A 138 -13.28 -17.27 9.58
C SER A 138 -13.35 -16.76 8.15
N GLN A 139 -13.14 -15.47 7.97
CA GLN A 139 -13.10 -14.75 6.69
C GLN A 139 -11.90 -13.80 6.71
N ILE A 140 -11.10 -13.74 5.66
CA ILE A 140 -9.95 -12.83 5.58
C ILE A 140 -9.93 -12.16 4.21
N LEU A 141 -10.07 -10.82 4.21
CA LEU A 141 -9.80 -9.99 3.05
C LEU A 141 -8.31 -9.65 3.03
N VAL A 142 -7.63 -10.02 1.98
CA VAL A 142 -6.24 -9.58 1.70
C VAL A 142 -6.29 -8.44 0.69
N MET A 143 -5.73 -7.30 1.06
CA MET A 143 -5.70 -6.10 0.25
C MET A 143 -4.26 -5.71 -0.06
N PRO A 144 -3.74 -6.08 -1.25
CA PRO A 144 -2.46 -5.59 -1.71
C PRO A 144 -2.49 -4.07 -1.90
N LEU A 145 -1.49 -3.38 -1.33
CA LEU A 145 -1.37 -1.92 -1.42
C LEU A 145 -0.66 -1.49 -2.71
N TYR A 146 -1.08 -2.09 -3.82
CA TYR A 146 -0.63 -1.76 -5.17
C TYR A 146 -1.86 -1.38 -6.00
N PRO A 147 -1.98 -0.11 -6.42
CA PRO A 147 -3.14 0.31 -7.22
C PRO A 147 -3.23 -0.43 -8.56
N GLN A 148 -2.07 -0.62 -9.22
CA GLN A 148 -1.95 -1.37 -10.47
C GLN A 148 -1.54 -2.81 -10.18
N TYR A 149 -2.14 -3.76 -10.89
CA TYR A 149 -1.75 -5.15 -10.82
C TYR A 149 -0.45 -5.39 -11.61
N ALA A 150 0.46 -6.14 -11.01
CA ALA A 150 1.56 -6.81 -11.71
C ALA A 150 1.74 -8.22 -11.14
N ALA A 151 2.26 -9.14 -11.95
CA ALA A 151 2.60 -10.47 -11.47
C ALA A 151 3.64 -10.41 -10.33
N SER A 152 4.60 -9.49 -10.42
CA SER A 152 5.65 -9.26 -9.43
C SER A 152 5.18 -8.54 -8.15
N THR A 153 3.93 -8.09 -8.08
CA THR A 153 3.35 -7.42 -6.90
C THR A 153 2.10 -8.15 -6.39
N THR A 154 0.95 -7.93 -7.00
CA THR A 154 -0.32 -8.49 -6.53
C THR A 154 -0.34 -10.01 -6.59
N ALA A 155 0.13 -10.62 -7.69
CA ALA A 155 0.09 -12.08 -7.79
C ALA A 155 1.05 -12.77 -6.82
N THR A 156 2.22 -12.19 -6.55
CA THR A 156 3.14 -12.79 -5.56
C THR A 156 2.59 -12.70 -4.13
N VAL A 157 1.81 -11.66 -3.78
CA VAL A 157 1.06 -11.61 -2.51
C VAL A 157 0.05 -12.76 -2.45
N ASN A 158 -0.74 -12.93 -3.52
CA ASN A 158 -1.73 -14.01 -3.58
C ASN A 158 -1.09 -15.40 -3.48
N ASP A 159 0.05 -15.62 -4.13
CA ASP A 159 0.80 -16.88 -4.04
C ASP A 159 1.17 -17.23 -2.59
N GLU A 160 1.65 -16.27 -1.79
CA GLU A 160 2.01 -16.54 -0.39
C GLU A 160 0.78 -16.79 0.50
N VAL A 161 -0.33 -16.10 0.23
CA VAL A 161 -1.61 -16.35 0.92
C VAL A 161 -2.11 -17.76 0.61
N PHE A 162 -2.10 -18.15 -0.65
CA PHE A 162 -2.58 -19.48 -1.07
C PHE A 162 -1.65 -20.60 -0.62
N LYS A 163 -0.33 -20.38 -0.61
CA LYS A 163 0.62 -21.31 -0.01
C LYS A 163 0.29 -21.60 1.47
N TRP A 164 0.07 -20.53 2.27
CA TRP A 164 -0.33 -20.68 3.65
C TRP A 164 -1.65 -21.48 3.77
N ALA A 165 -2.62 -21.18 2.93
CA ALA A 165 -3.92 -21.85 2.95
C ALA A 165 -3.83 -23.34 2.61
N LEU A 166 -2.93 -23.74 1.69
CA LEU A 166 -2.75 -25.15 1.29
C LEU A 166 -2.31 -26.05 2.43
N ASP A 167 -1.60 -25.52 3.42
CA ASP A 167 -1.10 -26.28 4.58
C ASP A 167 -2.17 -26.47 5.67
N LEU A 168 -3.35 -25.83 5.54
CA LEU A 168 -4.38 -25.85 6.57
C LEU A 168 -5.37 -27.01 6.42
N ARG A 169 -5.71 -27.63 7.54
CA ARG A 169 -6.84 -28.57 7.61
C ARG A 169 -8.18 -27.85 7.44
N TRP A 170 -8.33 -26.66 8.03
CA TRP A 170 -9.49 -25.80 7.91
C TRP A 170 -9.04 -24.43 7.37
N GLN A 171 -9.54 -24.08 6.21
CA GLN A 171 -9.23 -22.83 5.56
C GLN A 171 -10.32 -21.81 5.83
N PRO A 172 -9.98 -20.59 6.27
CA PRO A 172 -10.95 -19.49 6.28
C PRO A 172 -11.37 -19.13 4.86
N ALA A 173 -12.52 -18.49 4.69
CA ALA A 173 -12.88 -17.89 3.42
C ALA A 173 -11.90 -16.76 3.10
N ILE A 174 -11.25 -16.80 1.94
CA ILE A 174 -10.27 -15.80 1.53
C ILE A 174 -10.81 -15.01 0.34
N ARG A 175 -10.71 -13.67 0.45
CA ARG A 175 -10.96 -12.74 -0.64
C ARG A 175 -9.70 -11.92 -0.86
N THR A 176 -9.31 -11.73 -2.13
CA THR A 176 -8.23 -10.79 -2.49
C THR A 176 -8.86 -9.57 -3.16
N ALA A 177 -8.44 -8.37 -2.74
CA ALA A 177 -8.94 -7.14 -3.34
C ALA A 177 -8.46 -7.01 -4.80
N PRO A 178 -9.33 -6.63 -5.74
CA PRO A 178 -8.93 -6.35 -7.12
C PRO A 178 -8.04 -5.11 -7.19
N PRO A 179 -7.32 -4.88 -8.32
CA PRO A 179 -6.61 -3.63 -8.56
C PRO A 179 -7.60 -2.44 -8.58
N TRP A 180 -7.13 -1.30 -8.10
CA TRP A 180 -7.95 -0.10 -7.93
C TRP A 180 -7.32 1.16 -8.57
N HIS A 181 -6.51 0.92 -9.59
CA HIS A 181 -5.71 1.89 -10.34
C HIS A 181 -6.52 3.01 -11.02
N ASP A 182 -7.80 2.81 -11.24
CA ASP A 182 -8.74 3.75 -11.88
C ASP A 182 -9.87 4.20 -10.94
N HIS A 183 -9.76 3.87 -9.65
CA HIS A 183 -10.81 4.21 -8.70
C HIS A 183 -10.90 5.74 -8.50
N PRO A 184 -12.11 6.36 -8.60
CA PRO A 184 -12.24 7.82 -8.56
C PRO A 184 -11.67 8.47 -7.29
N VAL A 185 -11.80 7.83 -6.12
CA VAL A 185 -11.24 8.35 -4.87
C VAL A 185 -9.71 8.43 -4.92
N TYR A 186 -9.07 7.45 -5.57
CA TYR A 186 -7.63 7.41 -5.74
C TYR A 186 -7.14 8.47 -6.73
N ILE A 187 -7.76 8.56 -7.91
CA ILE A 187 -7.41 9.57 -8.93
C ILE A 187 -7.56 10.99 -8.35
N LYS A 188 -8.67 11.23 -7.64
CA LYS A 188 -8.88 12.53 -6.97
C LYS A 188 -7.81 12.82 -5.93
N ALA A 189 -7.42 11.84 -5.10
CA ALA A 189 -6.38 12.03 -4.09
C ALA A 189 -5.02 12.38 -4.73
N LEU A 190 -4.66 11.71 -5.83
CA LEU A 190 -3.45 12.03 -6.59
C LEU A 190 -3.51 13.45 -7.16
N ALA A 191 -4.63 13.83 -7.77
CA ALA A 191 -4.82 15.17 -8.32
C ALA A 191 -4.74 16.26 -7.23
N ASP A 192 -5.31 16.00 -6.06
CA ASP A 192 -5.24 16.93 -4.92
C ASP A 192 -3.79 17.08 -4.41
N SER A 193 -2.95 16.00 -4.44
CA SER A 193 -1.52 16.08 -4.12
C SER A 193 -0.76 16.95 -5.13
N VAL A 194 -1.03 16.81 -6.43
CA VAL A 194 -0.44 17.68 -7.45
C VAL A 194 -0.83 19.13 -7.24
N ARG A 195 -2.13 19.41 -7.02
CA ARG A 195 -2.62 20.79 -6.76
C ARG A 195 -1.97 21.41 -5.52
N GLN A 196 -1.72 20.61 -4.47
CA GLN A 196 -1.02 21.07 -3.27
C GLN A 196 0.44 21.40 -3.56
N SER A 197 1.12 20.57 -4.35
CA SER A 197 2.50 20.83 -4.78
C SER A 197 2.61 22.09 -5.61
N VAL A 198 1.73 22.29 -6.59
CA VAL A 198 1.66 23.52 -7.41
C VAL A 198 1.43 24.75 -6.54
N LYS A 199 0.54 24.66 -5.55
CA LYS A 199 0.29 25.76 -4.63
C LYS A 199 1.51 26.13 -3.78
N LYS A 200 2.32 25.13 -3.41
CA LYS A 200 3.51 25.32 -2.55
C LYS A 200 4.74 25.77 -3.34
N ASN A 201 4.97 25.14 -4.49
CA ASN A 201 6.25 25.22 -5.20
C ASN A 201 6.14 26.02 -6.52
N GLY A 202 4.94 26.47 -6.91
CA GLY A 202 4.66 27.06 -8.20
C GLY A 202 4.27 26.04 -9.27
N MET A 203 3.82 26.54 -10.42
CA MET A 203 3.46 25.70 -11.57
C MET A 203 4.74 25.16 -12.21
N PRO A 204 4.91 23.86 -12.36
CA PRO A 204 6.06 23.30 -13.07
C PRO A 204 5.89 23.47 -14.58
N ASP A 205 7.02 23.49 -15.29
CA ASP A 205 7.01 23.44 -16.75
C ASP A 205 6.51 22.06 -17.23
N ASP A 206 6.92 20.99 -16.54
CA ASP A 206 6.54 19.63 -16.88
C ASP A 206 6.17 18.81 -15.64
N LEU A 207 5.13 17.96 -15.77
CA LEU A 207 4.69 17.01 -14.74
C LEU A 207 5.02 15.58 -15.19
N VAL A 208 5.89 14.90 -14.44
CA VAL A 208 6.31 13.53 -14.71
C VAL A 208 5.58 12.56 -13.78
N ILE A 209 4.97 11.53 -14.36
CA ILE A 209 4.27 10.46 -13.66
C ILE A 209 5.09 9.19 -13.81
N SER A 210 5.86 8.87 -12.79
CA SER A 210 6.78 7.73 -12.82
C SER A 210 6.14 6.48 -12.22
N PHE A 211 6.22 5.37 -12.93
CA PHE A 211 5.85 4.05 -12.43
C PHE A 211 7.11 3.17 -12.37
N HIS A 212 7.14 2.19 -11.48
CA HIS A 212 8.21 1.19 -11.52
C HIS A 212 8.14 0.42 -12.83
N GLY A 213 9.25 0.28 -13.53
CA GLY A 213 9.32 -0.49 -14.75
C GLY A 213 9.13 -1.99 -14.51
N ILE A 214 8.74 -2.71 -15.54
CA ILE A 214 8.83 -4.17 -15.62
C ILE A 214 9.44 -4.55 -16.99
N PRO A 215 10.06 -5.74 -17.12
CA PRO A 215 10.50 -6.25 -18.40
C PRO A 215 9.39 -6.25 -19.45
N LYS A 216 9.71 -5.84 -20.67
CA LYS A 216 8.74 -5.84 -21.79
C LYS A 216 8.19 -7.23 -22.07
N SER A 217 8.98 -8.27 -21.80
CA SER A 217 8.57 -9.67 -21.92
C SER A 217 7.36 -10.01 -21.04
N TYR A 218 7.25 -9.43 -19.84
CA TYR A 218 6.09 -9.66 -18.92
C TYR A 218 4.80 -9.07 -19.51
N PHE A 219 4.88 -7.86 -20.06
CA PHE A 219 3.75 -7.27 -20.80
C PHE A 219 3.32 -8.13 -21.98
N VAL A 220 4.27 -8.62 -22.78
CA VAL A 220 3.98 -9.51 -23.92
C VAL A 220 3.37 -10.84 -23.45
N ALA A 221 3.75 -11.33 -22.27
CA ALA A 221 3.16 -12.52 -21.64
C ALA A 221 1.75 -12.29 -21.06
N GLY A 222 1.22 -11.07 -21.12
CA GLY A 222 -0.15 -10.75 -20.73
C GLY A 222 -0.30 -10.04 -19.38
N ASP A 223 0.80 -9.53 -18.78
CA ASP A 223 0.69 -8.72 -17.57
C ASP A 223 0.00 -7.37 -17.89
N PRO A 224 -1.11 -7.03 -17.21
CA PRO A 224 -1.89 -5.83 -17.51
C PRO A 224 -1.27 -4.53 -16.97
N TYR A 225 -0.15 -4.61 -16.25
CA TYR A 225 0.45 -3.50 -15.51
C TYR A 225 0.62 -2.24 -16.35
N HIS A 226 1.23 -2.35 -17.53
CA HIS A 226 1.46 -1.22 -18.44
C HIS A 226 0.14 -0.49 -18.78
N CYS A 227 -0.90 -1.23 -19.14
CA CYS A 227 -2.20 -0.66 -19.48
C CYS A 227 -2.85 0.04 -18.28
N GLN A 228 -2.71 -0.52 -17.08
CA GLN A 228 -3.24 0.06 -15.85
C GLN A 228 -2.47 1.32 -15.44
N CYS A 229 -1.14 1.34 -15.58
CA CYS A 229 -0.33 2.55 -15.35
C CYS A 229 -0.75 3.68 -16.28
N LEU A 230 -0.86 3.42 -17.58
CA LEU A 230 -1.27 4.44 -18.56
C LEU A 230 -2.71 4.90 -18.33
N LYS A 231 -3.60 4.01 -17.86
CA LYS A 231 -4.97 4.41 -17.50
C LYS A 231 -4.98 5.34 -16.28
N THR A 232 -4.19 5.03 -15.23
CA THR A 232 -4.03 5.93 -14.08
C THR A 232 -3.51 7.30 -14.52
N ALA A 233 -2.43 7.33 -15.30
CA ALA A 233 -1.83 8.57 -15.79
C ALA A 233 -2.84 9.41 -16.63
N ARG A 234 -3.58 8.76 -17.54
CA ARG A 234 -4.60 9.42 -18.34
C ARG A 234 -5.71 10.03 -17.49
N LEU A 235 -6.29 9.24 -16.56
CA LEU A 235 -7.35 9.73 -15.66
C LEU A 235 -6.87 10.86 -14.76
N LEU A 236 -5.63 10.79 -14.27
CA LEU A 236 -5.03 11.86 -13.49
C LEU A 236 -4.89 13.15 -14.32
N ARG A 237 -4.39 13.04 -15.55
CA ARG A 237 -4.26 14.17 -16.46
C ARG A 237 -5.62 14.83 -16.75
N GLU A 238 -6.65 14.01 -17.00
CA GLU A 238 -8.04 14.46 -17.24
C GLU A 238 -8.62 15.15 -15.99
N GLU A 239 -8.42 14.59 -14.78
CA GLU A 239 -8.87 15.19 -13.51
C GLU A 239 -8.17 16.53 -13.20
N LEU A 240 -6.92 16.70 -13.66
CA LEU A 240 -6.15 17.93 -13.49
C LEU A 240 -6.44 18.97 -14.58
N ASP A 241 -7.05 18.59 -15.69
CA ASP A 241 -7.14 19.36 -16.94
C ASP A 241 -5.74 19.83 -17.42
N TRP A 242 -4.75 18.91 -17.34
CA TRP A 242 -3.36 19.21 -17.63
C TRP A 242 -3.04 19.08 -19.11
N ASP A 243 -2.26 20.04 -19.67
CA ASP A 243 -1.84 19.96 -21.06
C ASP A 243 -1.02 18.67 -21.30
N LYS A 244 -1.40 17.98 -22.35
CA LYS A 244 -0.75 16.72 -22.75
C LYS A 244 0.72 16.89 -23.13
N ALA A 245 1.10 18.05 -23.67
CA ALA A 245 2.47 18.34 -24.07
C ALA A 245 3.41 18.40 -22.86
N HIS A 246 2.90 18.73 -21.67
CA HIS A 246 3.63 18.89 -20.43
C HIS A 246 3.31 17.82 -19.38
N PHE A 247 2.81 16.65 -19.83
CA PHE A 247 2.42 15.54 -18.95
C PHE A 247 3.05 14.23 -19.43
N HIS A 248 4.01 13.69 -18.69
CA HIS A 248 4.88 12.60 -19.12
C HIS A 248 4.70 11.35 -18.25
N ALA A 249 4.11 10.29 -18.80
CA ALA A 249 4.04 8.98 -18.15
C ALA A 249 5.32 8.18 -18.47
N THR A 250 6.07 7.79 -17.46
CA THR A 250 7.39 7.18 -17.57
C THR A 250 7.56 5.95 -16.66
N PHE A 251 8.67 5.20 -16.83
CA PHE A 251 8.98 3.99 -16.08
C PHE A 251 10.41 4.03 -15.53
N GLN A 252 10.57 3.84 -14.21
CA GLN A 252 11.83 3.88 -13.47
C GLN A 252 12.41 2.50 -13.15
N SER A 253 13.61 2.47 -12.58
CA SER A 253 14.21 1.31 -11.87
C SER A 253 14.49 0.09 -12.75
N ARG A 254 14.91 0.31 -13.99
CA ARG A 254 15.29 -0.82 -14.88
C ARG A 254 16.48 -1.61 -14.33
N PHE A 255 16.43 -2.91 -14.51
CA PHE A 255 17.47 -3.84 -14.07
C PHE A 255 17.84 -4.85 -15.17
N GLY A 256 19.13 -5.15 -15.29
CA GLY A 256 19.61 -6.11 -16.29
C GLY A 256 19.72 -5.53 -17.70
N SER A 257 19.86 -6.42 -18.70
CA SER A 257 20.12 -6.06 -20.09
C SER A 257 18.92 -6.22 -21.03
N GLU A 258 17.83 -6.82 -20.55
CA GLU A 258 16.62 -6.97 -21.36
C GLU A 258 15.86 -5.64 -21.51
N PRO A 259 15.05 -5.46 -22.56
CA PRO A 259 14.22 -4.29 -22.73
C PRO A 259 13.12 -4.23 -21.66
N TRP A 260 12.98 -3.07 -21.01
CA TRP A 260 11.93 -2.75 -20.06
C TRP A 260 10.89 -1.82 -20.69
N LEU A 261 9.78 -1.60 -19.99
CA LEU A 261 8.78 -0.61 -20.40
C LEU A 261 9.40 0.78 -20.54
N GLN A 262 8.92 1.54 -21.49
CA GLN A 262 9.42 2.87 -21.85
C GLN A 262 8.24 3.87 -21.93
N PRO A 263 8.54 5.21 -21.89
CA PRO A 263 9.86 5.85 -21.79
C PRO A 263 10.50 5.69 -20.41
N TYR A 264 11.83 5.70 -20.33
CA TYR A 264 12.56 5.62 -19.06
C TYR A 264 12.56 6.96 -18.33
N THR A 265 12.28 6.96 -17.02
CA THR A 265 12.12 8.18 -16.20
C THR A 265 13.40 9.01 -16.19
N ASP A 266 14.57 8.39 -15.92
CA ASP A 266 15.88 9.04 -15.92
C ASP A 266 16.14 9.77 -17.26
N LYS A 267 15.98 9.08 -18.37
CA LYS A 267 16.22 9.64 -19.70
C LYS A 267 15.22 10.74 -20.07
N SER A 268 13.97 10.61 -19.62
CA SER A 268 12.93 11.61 -19.90
C SER A 268 13.20 12.91 -19.14
N VAL A 269 13.57 12.82 -17.86
CA VAL A 269 13.84 14.00 -17.01
C VAL A 269 15.10 14.74 -17.49
N VAL A 270 16.17 14.01 -17.83
CA VAL A 270 17.37 14.61 -18.43
C VAL A 270 17.03 15.33 -19.74
N ALA A 271 16.27 14.68 -20.62
CA ALA A 271 15.88 15.30 -21.88
C ALA A 271 15.01 16.55 -21.70
N LEU A 272 14.12 16.58 -20.69
CA LEU A 272 13.35 17.77 -20.34
C LEU A 272 14.27 18.93 -19.93
N ALA A 273 15.23 18.69 -19.04
CA ALA A 273 16.21 19.69 -18.61
C ALA A 273 17.03 20.25 -19.79
N GLU A 274 17.58 19.35 -20.62
CA GLU A 274 18.36 19.71 -21.82
C GLU A 274 17.54 20.49 -22.87
N ASN A 275 16.22 20.25 -22.94
CA ASN A 275 15.29 20.97 -23.81
C ASN A 275 14.74 22.28 -23.18
N GLY A 276 15.25 22.68 -22.01
CA GLY A 276 14.98 23.98 -21.39
C GLY A 276 13.89 23.99 -20.32
N SER A 277 13.33 22.84 -19.92
CA SER A 277 12.45 22.75 -18.75
C SER A 277 13.23 23.10 -17.48
N LYS A 278 12.80 24.15 -16.78
CA LYS A 278 13.48 24.68 -15.59
C LYS A 278 12.88 24.15 -14.30
N HIS A 279 11.60 23.81 -14.32
CA HIS A 279 10.91 23.29 -13.17
C HIS A 279 10.15 22.01 -13.54
N VAL A 280 10.60 20.87 -13.00
CA VAL A 280 9.90 19.58 -13.14
C VAL A 280 9.26 19.21 -11.81
N ALA A 281 7.99 18.80 -11.85
CA ALA A 281 7.35 18.09 -10.75
C ALA A 281 7.23 16.61 -11.07
N ILE A 282 7.49 15.73 -10.09
CA ILE A 282 7.41 14.27 -10.27
C ILE A 282 6.60 13.61 -9.16
N MET A 283 5.80 12.61 -9.53
CA MET A 283 5.10 11.73 -8.60
C MET A 283 5.15 10.27 -9.04
N ALA A 284 5.01 9.37 -8.08
CA ALA A 284 5.04 7.92 -8.32
C ALA A 284 3.73 7.22 -7.91
N PRO A 285 2.65 7.28 -8.73
CA PRO A 285 1.34 6.76 -8.33
C PRO A 285 1.25 5.22 -8.28
N GLY A 286 2.29 4.50 -8.68
CA GLY A 286 2.41 3.05 -8.44
C GLY A 286 2.63 2.69 -6.97
N PHE A 287 3.00 3.68 -6.13
CA PHE A 287 3.33 3.51 -4.72
C PHE A 287 2.32 4.26 -3.85
N VAL A 288 1.78 3.60 -2.84
CA VAL A 288 0.87 4.23 -1.86
C VAL A 288 1.59 4.71 -0.61
N ALA A 289 2.83 4.30 -0.43
CA ALA A 289 3.71 4.69 0.66
C ALA A 289 5.12 4.92 0.14
N ASP A 290 5.77 5.95 0.63
CA ASP A 290 7.16 6.26 0.29
C ASP A 290 8.09 5.13 0.69
N CYS A 291 9.06 4.86 -0.17
CA CYS A 291 9.99 3.76 -0.09
C CYS A 291 11.35 4.14 -0.73
N LEU A 292 12.22 3.17 -0.93
CA LEU A 292 13.53 3.40 -1.55
C LEU A 292 13.39 3.99 -2.96
N GLU A 293 12.50 3.42 -3.73
CA GLU A 293 12.26 3.75 -5.14
C GLU A 293 11.70 5.17 -5.32
N THR A 294 11.14 5.77 -4.27
CA THR A 294 10.57 7.11 -4.32
C THR A 294 11.46 8.16 -3.66
N LEU A 295 11.96 7.88 -2.44
CA LEU A 295 12.76 8.85 -1.69
C LEU A 295 14.22 8.89 -2.16
N ASP A 296 14.80 7.74 -2.49
CA ASP A 296 16.20 7.68 -2.92
C ASP A 296 16.34 7.88 -4.43
N GLU A 297 15.63 7.08 -5.23
CA GLU A 297 15.78 7.13 -6.69
C GLU A 297 15.17 8.40 -7.31
N LEU A 298 13.99 8.87 -6.84
CA LEU A 298 13.34 10.05 -7.45
C LEU A 298 13.68 11.36 -6.74
N ASP A 299 13.56 11.40 -5.40
CA ASP A 299 13.71 12.67 -4.66
C ASP A 299 15.17 13.04 -4.45
N ILE A 300 16.11 12.06 -4.37
CA ILE A 300 17.54 12.33 -4.21
C ILE A 300 18.28 12.20 -5.55
N GLU A 301 18.41 10.98 -6.10
CA GLU A 301 19.28 10.72 -7.25
C GLU A 301 18.80 11.43 -8.52
N LEU A 302 17.50 11.32 -8.86
CA LEU A 302 16.99 11.96 -10.08
C LEU A 302 16.89 13.50 -9.96
N HIS A 303 16.69 14.01 -8.75
CA HIS A 303 16.74 15.45 -8.48
C HIS A 303 18.14 16.01 -8.78
N GLU A 304 19.20 15.36 -8.28
CA GLU A 304 20.58 15.74 -8.57
C GLU A 304 20.87 15.70 -10.08
N GLU A 305 20.46 14.61 -10.76
CA GLU A 305 20.64 14.45 -12.20
C GLU A 305 19.91 15.55 -13.01
N PHE A 306 18.71 15.96 -12.60
CA PHE A 306 17.96 17.05 -13.25
C PHE A 306 18.70 18.39 -13.16
N LEU A 307 19.24 18.73 -11.97
CA LEU A 307 19.97 19.97 -11.75
C LEU A 307 21.30 19.98 -12.55
N GLU A 308 22.01 18.86 -12.59
CA GLU A 308 23.26 18.71 -13.37
C GLU A 308 23.07 18.94 -14.87
N HIS A 309 21.86 18.66 -15.40
CA HIS A 309 21.54 18.84 -16.82
C HIS A 309 20.85 20.17 -17.14
N GLY A 310 20.86 21.14 -16.23
CA GLY A 310 20.40 22.51 -16.47
C GLY A 310 18.99 22.82 -16.00
N GLY A 311 18.35 21.93 -15.26
CA GLY A 311 17.14 22.21 -14.48
C GLY A 311 17.45 23.16 -13.31
N GLU A 312 16.41 23.82 -12.74
CA GLU A 312 16.57 24.77 -11.65
C GLU A 312 15.74 24.41 -10.42
N THR A 313 14.56 23.84 -10.62
CA THR A 313 13.65 23.46 -9.55
C THR A 313 13.12 22.06 -9.78
N PHE A 314 13.30 21.19 -8.80
CA PHE A 314 12.73 19.85 -8.81
C PHE A 314 11.73 19.69 -7.67
N SER A 315 10.51 19.32 -7.98
CA SER A 315 9.43 19.16 -6.99
C SER A 315 9.00 17.71 -6.89
N TYR A 316 9.57 16.97 -5.94
CA TYR A 316 9.06 15.64 -5.62
C TYR A 316 7.70 15.75 -4.90
N ILE A 317 6.68 15.06 -5.41
CA ILE A 317 5.35 14.96 -4.81
C ILE A 317 5.27 13.62 -4.06
N PRO A 318 5.25 13.65 -2.72
CA PRO A 318 5.23 12.42 -1.92
C PRO A 318 4.06 11.51 -2.28
N CYS A 319 4.24 10.20 -2.08
CA CYS A 319 3.16 9.24 -2.13
C CYS A 319 2.00 9.67 -1.19
N LEU A 320 0.83 9.04 -1.34
CA LEU A 320 -0.31 9.41 -0.50
C LEU A 320 -0.06 9.14 1.00
N ASN A 321 0.80 8.18 1.33
CA ASN A 321 1.28 7.89 2.67
C ASN A 321 0.15 7.72 3.71
N ASP A 322 0.40 8.21 4.90
CA ASP A 322 -0.57 8.36 6.01
C ASP A 322 -1.28 9.73 6.01
N SER A 323 -1.28 10.43 4.87
CA SER A 323 -2.05 11.67 4.71
C SER A 323 -3.56 11.41 4.82
N PRO A 324 -4.35 12.42 5.21
CA PRO A 324 -5.82 12.26 5.28
C PRO A 324 -6.44 11.80 3.95
N ALA A 325 -5.89 12.20 2.82
CA ALA A 325 -6.34 11.76 1.50
C ALA A 325 -5.97 10.30 1.25
N GLY A 326 -4.73 9.90 1.55
CA GLY A 326 -4.27 8.50 1.43
C GLY A 326 -5.05 7.55 2.31
N MET A 327 -5.28 7.92 3.57
CA MET A 327 -6.08 7.15 4.52
C MET A 327 -7.52 6.95 4.03
N LYS A 328 -8.13 8.01 3.48
CA LYS A 328 -9.48 7.93 2.91
C LYS A 328 -9.56 6.98 1.72
N VAL A 329 -8.52 6.95 0.87
CA VAL A 329 -8.45 5.99 -0.25
C VAL A 329 -8.46 4.56 0.28
N ILE A 330 -7.56 4.22 1.19
CA ILE A 330 -7.45 2.85 1.73
C ILE A 330 -8.74 2.44 2.46
N GLU A 331 -9.31 3.35 3.27
CA GLU A 331 -10.59 3.12 3.97
C GLU A 331 -11.72 2.81 2.98
N GLN A 332 -11.82 3.59 1.89
CA GLN A 332 -12.88 3.41 0.90
C GLN A 332 -12.74 2.06 0.17
N ILE A 333 -11.54 1.74 -0.34
CA ILE A 333 -11.28 0.47 -1.02
C ILE A 333 -11.51 -0.72 -0.09
N ALA A 334 -11.06 -0.64 1.17
CA ALA A 334 -11.30 -1.68 2.16
C ALA A 334 -12.80 -1.87 2.44
N THR A 335 -13.55 -0.78 2.63
CA THR A 335 -14.99 -0.79 2.89
C THR A 335 -15.76 -1.47 1.77
N GLU A 336 -15.47 -1.13 0.52
CA GLU A 336 -16.12 -1.72 -0.65
C GLU A 336 -15.85 -3.22 -0.76
N ASN A 337 -14.60 -3.65 -0.50
CA ASN A 337 -14.22 -5.04 -0.57
C ASN A 337 -14.65 -5.89 0.64
N LEU A 338 -14.97 -5.27 1.77
CA LEU A 338 -15.57 -5.91 2.95
C LEU A 338 -17.10 -6.06 2.84
N ALA A 339 -17.73 -5.48 1.82
CA ALA A 339 -19.18 -5.53 1.65
C ALA A 339 -19.71 -6.98 1.65
N GLY A 340 -20.77 -7.21 2.43
CA GLY A 340 -21.36 -8.54 2.65
C GLY A 340 -20.63 -9.43 3.67
N TRP A 341 -19.47 -9.01 4.17
CA TRP A 341 -18.75 -9.69 5.26
C TRP A 341 -18.82 -8.92 6.57
N VAL A 342 -18.77 -7.61 6.50
CA VAL A 342 -18.87 -6.72 7.65
C VAL A 342 -19.94 -5.67 7.36
N ASP A 343 -20.83 -5.44 8.32
CA ASP A 343 -21.76 -4.32 8.28
C ASP A 343 -20.98 -3.04 8.63
N THR A 344 -20.41 -2.42 7.60
CA THR A 344 -19.76 -1.12 7.79
C THR A 344 -20.84 -0.06 8.03
N PRO A 345 -20.69 0.82 9.03
CA PRO A 345 -21.67 1.86 9.29
C PRO A 345 -21.76 2.77 8.06
N LYS A 346 -22.94 2.81 7.42
CA LYS A 346 -23.20 3.77 6.34
C LYS A 346 -22.98 5.17 6.93
N LYS A 347 -21.99 5.91 6.42
CA LYS A 347 -21.82 7.34 6.74
C LYS A 347 -23.14 8.05 6.46
N GLY A 348 -23.94 8.35 7.50
CA GLY A 348 -25.21 9.08 7.34
C GLY A 348 -26.27 8.85 8.41
N THR A 349 -26.15 7.85 9.26
CA THR A 349 -27.11 7.64 10.38
C THR A 349 -26.41 7.74 11.72
N VAL A 350 -26.06 8.96 12.12
CA VAL A 350 -25.93 9.26 13.55
C VAL A 350 -27.32 9.07 14.14
N LYS A 351 -27.63 7.88 14.65
CA LYS A 351 -28.76 7.69 15.55
C LYS A 351 -28.51 8.60 16.74
N LYS A 352 -29.18 9.76 16.77
CA LYS A 352 -29.32 10.56 18.00
C LYS A 352 -29.86 9.60 19.06
N SER A 353 -29.02 9.18 19.98
CA SER A 353 -29.46 8.46 21.17
C SER A 353 -30.45 9.40 21.88
N ALA A 354 -31.70 9.01 21.83
CA ALA A 354 -32.74 9.70 22.56
C ALA A 354 -32.44 9.51 24.04
N ALA A 355 -31.79 10.50 24.64
CA ALA A 355 -31.74 10.63 26.09
C ALA A 355 -33.19 10.77 26.56
N LYS A 356 -33.80 9.67 27.03
CA LYS A 356 -35.05 9.69 27.74
C LYS A 356 -34.86 10.54 28.99
N LYS A 357 -35.29 11.80 28.94
CA LYS A 357 -35.53 12.62 30.14
C LYS A 357 -36.57 11.90 30.98
N ALA A 358 -36.16 11.37 32.12
CA ALA A 358 -37.02 10.94 33.16
C ALA A 358 -37.71 12.21 33.73
N VAL A 359 -38.95 12.42 33.31
CA VAL A 359 -39.83 13.42 33.93
C VAL A 359 -40.30 12.82 35.25
N ALA A 360 -39.70 13.25 36.35
CA ALA A 360 -40.20 12.98 37.69
C ALA A 360 -41.58 13.64 37.85
N LYS A 361 -42.64 12.82 37.91
CA LYS A 361 -43.99 13.27 38.30
C LYS A 361 -43.94 13.68 39.76
N LYS A 362 -43.99 14.99 40.02
CA LYS A 362 -44.35 15.52 41.35
C LYS A 362 -45.82 15.20 41.62
N ALA A 363 -46.11 14.45 42.69
CA ALA A 363 -47.43 14.28 43.22
C ALA A 363 -47.94 15.59 43.90
N PRO A 364 -49.21 15.93 43.80
CA PRO A 364 -49.74 17.13 44.46
C PRO A 364 -49.91 16.92 45.94
N ALA A 365 -49.45 17.88 46.76
CA ALA A 365 -49.66 17.92 48.20
C ALA A 365 -51.14 18.22 48.55
N LYS A 366 -51.76 17.34 49.34
CA LYS A 366 -53.05 17.56 49.91
C LYS A 366 -52.98 18.68 50.97
N LYS A 367 -53.73 19.77 50.78
CA LYS A 367 -54.02 20.75 51.78
C LYS A 367 -55.01 20.12 52.83
N ALA A 368 -54.57 19.99 54.02
CA ALA A 368 -55.47 19.76 55.17
C ALA A 368 -55.94 21.11 55.73
N ALA A 369 -57.22 21.32 55.69
CA ALA A 369 -57.86 22.49 56.30
C ALA A 369 -57.99 22.26 57.80
N ALA A 370 -57.43 23.17 58.55
CA ALA A 370 -57.73 23.28 59.99
C ALA A 370 -59.05 24.05 60.19
N LYS A 371 -59.97 23.43 60.91
CA LYS A 371 -61.18 24.12 61.48
C LYS A 371 -61.06 24.16 62.98
N LYS A 372 -61.13 25.36 63.44
CA LYS A 372 -61.48 25.89 64.73
C LYS A 372 -61.93 24.92 65.87
N ALA A 373 -61.40 25.12 67.01
CA ALA A 373 -62.03 25.65 68.14
C ALA A 373 -60.97 26.24 69.07
#